data_0296eec01af1c40eec02fc50157b7742
#
_entry.id   0296eec01af1c40eec02fc50157b7742
#
_cell.length_a   1.000
_cell.length_b   1.000
_cell.length_c   1.000
_cell.angle_alpha   90.00
_cell.angle_beta   90.00
_cell.angle_gamma   90.00
#
_symmetry.space_group_name_H-M   'P 1'
#
loop_
_entity.id
_entity.type
_entity.pdbx_description
1 polymer ?
#
loop_
_entity_poly.entity_id
_entity_poly.type
_entity_poly.pdbx_seq_one_letter_code
_entity_poly.pdbx_strand_id
1 'polypeptide(L)'
;GNHFAATEHRLDVLRGETAAPLPGQALAVLDPDRRLVVDVIPCEDAHAQERTLLPDVLNRVQPGEVWIADRNFCTLGFLSGIMQCGGRFLIRHHANMPYETAGKRKSLGRTATGHVSEQSVRVTDPETGRVRKVRMIIVELDDATRDEDTGLRLLTNLPARDASAARVAELYRHRWTIETMFQDLTEHLTCEIKTLAYP
;
A
#
# COMPACT_ATOMS: atom_id res chain seq x y z
N GLY A 1 -1.25 8.60 1.17
CA GLY A 1 -2.11 9.60 1.81
C GLY A 1 -2.09 10.92 1.08
N ASN A 2 -3.14 11.71 1.27
CA ASN A 2 -3.24 13.07 0.75
C ASN A 2 -3.06 14.07 1.89
N HIS A 3 -2.23 15.08 1.65
CA HIS A 3 -2.09 16.22 2.56
C HIS A 3 -3.18 17.23 2.28
N PHE A 4 -3.78 17.75 3.33
CA PHE A 4 -4.72 18.84 3.22
C PHE A 4 -3.98 20.18 3.08
N ALA A 5 -4.57 21.11 2.40
CA ALA A 5 -4.02 22.43 2.27
C ALA A 5 -3.94 23.14 3.63
N ALA A 6 -2.91 23.98 3.84
CA ALA A 6 -2.76 24.75 5.06
C ALA A 6 -3.96 25.69 5.30
N THR A 7 -4.45 25.74 6.52
CA THR A 7 -5.49 26.68 6.98
C THR A 7 -4.92 27.65 8.02
N GLU A 8 -5.67 28.67 8.39
CA GLU A 8 -5.27 29.61 9.45
C GLU A 8 -5.24 28.95 10.84
N HIS A 9 -5.95 27.84 11.02
CA HIS A 9 -6.00 27.12 12.29
C HIS A 9 -4.87 26.11 12.38
N ARG A 10 -4.11 26.16 13.47
CA ARG A 10 -3.17 25.11 13.83
C ARG A 10 -3.92 23.97 14.50
N LEU A 11 -3.60 22.76 14.11
CA LEU A 11 -4.05 21.58 14.83
C LEU A 11 -3.17 21.39 16.07
N ASP A 12 -3.75 20.95 17.17
CA ASP A 12 -3.04 20.77 18.46
C ASP A 12 -1.86 19.78 18.37
N VAL A 13 -1.93 18.85 17.44
CA VAL A 13 -0.90 17.82 17.20
C VAL A 13 0.27 18.29 16.33
N LEU A 14 0.28 19.53 15.84
CA LEU A 14 1.37 20.03 15.02
C LEU A 14 2.66 20.18 15.83
N ARG A 15 3.73 19.63 15.27
CA ARG A 15 5.07 19.63 15.90
C ARG A 15 5.71 20.98 15.78
N GLY A 16 6.01 21.59 16.92
CA GLY A 16 6.87 22.74 17.04
C GLY A 16 6.25 24.07 16.59
N GLU A 17 6.65 25.16 17.24
CA GLU A 17 6.15 26.50 17.00
C GLU A 17 6.60 27.08 15.65
N THR A 18 7.66 26.52 15.04
CA THR A 18 8.25 27.00 13.79
C THR A 18 7.78 26.26 12.55
N ALA A 19 7.02 25.17 12.72
CA ALA A 19 6.45 24.44 11.58
C ALA A 19 5.30 25.23 10.97
N ALA A 20 5.25 25.32 9.63
CA ALA A 20 4.10 25.85 8.93
C ALA A 20 2.84 25.04 9.34
N PRO A 21 1.70 25.67 9.58
CA PRO A 21 0.49 24.97 9.93
C PRO A 21 0.04 24.12 8.73
N LEU A 22 0.20 22.79 8.85
CA LEU A 22 -0.35 21.83 7.92
C LEU A 22 -1.59 21.23 8.57
N PRO A 23 -2.75 21.30 7.92
CA PRO A 23 -4.02 20.90 8.55
C PRO A 23 -4.17 19.39 8.72
N GLY A 24 -3.23 18.58 8.20
CA GLY A 24 -3.28 17.13 8.34
C GLY A 24 -3.16 16.38 7.02
N GLN A 25 -3.41 15.10 7.09
CA GLN A 25 -3.44 14.20 5.93
C GLN A 25 -4.59 13.22 6.06
N ALA A 26 -4.93 12.54 4.97
CA ALA A 26 -5.89 11.46 4.99
C ALA A 26 -5.36 10.25 4.23
N LEU A 27 -5.61 9.06 4.77
CA LEU A 27 -5.39 7.80 4.08
C LEU A 27 -6.74 7.33 3.53
N ALA A 28 -6.84 7.25 2.18
CA ALA A 28 -8.05 6.79 1.53
C ALA A 28 -7.96 5.28 1.24
N VAL A 29 -9.08 4.58 1.42
CA VAL A 29 -9.28 3.20 1.00
C VAL A 29 -10.18 3.19 -0.23
N LEU A 30 -9.69 2.62 -1.32
CA LEU A 30 -10.37 2.57 -2.61
C LEU A 30 -10.85 1.15 -2.92
N ASP A 31 -12.10 1.02 -3.36
CA ASP A 31 -12.57 -0.15 -4.10
C ASP A 31 -12.24 0.07 -5.59
N PRO A 32 -11.26 -0.65 -6.17
CA PRO A 32 -10.83 -0.40 -7.53
C PRO A 32 -11.85 -0.87 -8.58
N ASP A 33 -12.69 -1.85 -8.24
CA ASP A 33 -13.71 -2.38 -9.16
C ASP A 33 -14.85 -1.39 -9.32
N ARG A 34 -15.24 -0.74 -8.23
CA ARG A 34 -16.29 0.29 -8.21
C ARG A 34 -15.77 1.69 -8.51
N ARG A 35 -14.44 1.89 -8.44
CA ARG A 35 -13.79 3.21 -8.51
C ARG A 35 -14.33 4.19 -7.46
N LEU A 36 -14.53 3.71 -6.25
CA LEU A 36 -15.06 4.50 -5.14
C LEU A 36 -14.10 4.49 -3.96
N VAL A 37 -13.95 5.64 -3.33
CA VAL A 37 -13.37 5.72 -2.00
C VAL A 37 -14.41 5.18 -1.03
N VAL A 38 -14.09 4.05 -0.40
CA VAL A 38 -14.99 3.35 0.52
C VAL A 38 -14.74 3.72 1.97
N ASP A 39 -13.57 4.27 2.26
CA ASP A 39 -13.24 4.75 3.60
C ASP A 39 -12.14 5.82 3.54
N VAL A 40 -12.13 6.71 4.53
CA VAL A 40 -11.12 7.75 4.72
C VAL A 40 -10.69 7.76 6.18
N ILE A 41 -9.40 7.60 6.41
CA ILE A 41 -8.80 7.63 7.75
C ILE A 41 -8.09 8.98 7.89
N PRO A 42 -8.65 9.93 8.64
CA PRO A 42 -8.03 11.24 8.84
C PRO A 42 -6.86 11.15 9.82
N CYS A 43 -5.86 11.97 9.61
CA CYS A 43 -4.75 12.18 10.53
C CYS A 43 -4.52 13.69 10.66
N GLU A 44 -4.64 14.20 11.87
CA GLU A 44 -4.47 15.63 12.16
C GLU A 44 -3.01 16.09 12.01
N ASP A 45 -2.04 15.19 12.20
CA ASP A 45 -0.62 15.48 12.02
C ASP A 45 -0.17 15.16 10.58
N ALA A 46 -0.02 16.18 9.75
CA ALA A 46 0.47 16.03 8.37
C ALA A 46 1.96 15.61 8.30
N HIS A 47 2.71 15.70 9.38
CA HIS A 47 4.08 15.19 9.46
C HIS A 47 4.15 13.74 9.93
N ALA A 48 3.05 13.17 10.39
CA ALA A 48 2.98 11.77 10.74
C ALA A 48 3.27 10.89 9.52
N GLN A 49 4.01 9.81 9.73
CA GLN A 49 4.17 8.82 8.68
C GLN A 49 2.85 8.07 8.46
N GLU A 50 2.48 7.80 7.23
CA GLU A 50 1.28 6.98 6.90
C GLU A 50 1.23 5.66 7.67
N ARG A 51 2.39 5.11 8.02
CA ARG A 51 2.49 3.87 8.82
C ARG A 51 1.90 3.99 10.21
N THR A 52 1.77 5.19 10.77
CA THR A 52 1.14 5.41 12.08
C THR A 52 -0.37 5.14 12.04
N LEU A 53 -0.98 5.18 10.86
CA LEU A 53 -2.41 4.91 10.64
C LEU A 53 -2.71 3.42 10.40
N LEU A 54 -1.70 2.56 10.32
CA LEU A 54 -1.91 1.12 10.06
C LEU A 54 -2.79 0.41 11.10
N PRO A 55 -2.73 0.72 12.40
CA PRO A 55 -3.68 0.16 13.36
C PRO A 55 -5.14 0.48 13.01
N ASP A 56 -5.41 1.71 12.57
CA ASP A 56 -6.76 2.12 12.15
C ASP A 56 -7.20 1.41 10.88
N VAL A 57 -6.28 1.15 9.95
CA VAL A 57 -6.55 0.31 8.77
C VAL A 57 -6.90 -1.11 9.19
N LEU A 58 -6.15 -1.71 10.12
CA LEU A 58 -6.39 -3.08 10.59
C LEU A 58 -7.77 -3.26 11.22
N ASN A 59 -8.30 -2.24 11.89
CA ASN A 59 -9.64 -2.25 12.47
C ASN A 59 -10.76 -2.36 11.40
N ARG A 60 -10.45 -2.12 10.13
CA ARG A 60 -11.38 -2.15 9.01
C ARG A 60 -11.30 -3.43 8.18
N VAL A 61 -10.22 -4.19 8.34
CA VAL A 61 -9.99 -5.43 7.58
C VAL A 61 -11.05 -6.46 7.90
N GLN A 62 -11.77 -6.93 6.89
CA GLN A 62 -12.75 -7.99 7.02
C GLN A 62 -12.18 -9.32 6.49
N PRO A 63 -12.65 -10.47 7.03
CA PRO A 63 -12.26 -11.78 6.54
C PRO A 63 -12.55 -11.94 5.04
N GLY A 64 -11.57 -12.45 4.30
CA GLY A 64 -11.70 -12.71 2.86
C GLY A 64 -11.37 -11.53 1.94
N GLU A 65 -11.28 -10.32 2.45
CA GLU A 65 -10.85 -9.16 1.66
C GLU A 65 -9.39 -9.26 1.22
N VAL A 66 -9.08 -8.64 0.08
CA VAL A 66 -7.71 -8.52 -0.45
C VAL A 66 -7.28 -7.06 -0.37
N TRP A 67 -6.32 -6.78 0.48
CA TRP A 67 -5.75 -5.45 0.68
C TRP A 67 -4.51 -5.26 -0.20
N ILE A 68 -4.56 -4.28 -1.09
CA ILE A 68 -3.47 -3.96 -2.01
C ILE A 68 -2.82 -2.66 -1.56
N ALA A 69 -1.51 -2.68 -1.35
CA ALA A 69 -0.79 -1.49 -0.91
C ALA A 69 0.63 -1.43 -1.48
N ASP A 70 1.24 -0.25 -1.40
CA ASP A 70 2.61 -0.04 -1.86
C ASP A 70 3.66 -0.51 -0.83
N ARG A 71 4.95 -0.29 -1.17
CA ARG A 71 6.09 -0.68 -0.33
C ARG A 71 6.11 0.03 1.03
N ASN A 72 5.49 1.23 1.14
CA ASN A 72 5.48 1.97 2.39
C ASN A 72 4.69 1.26 3.50
N PHE A 73 3.68 0.48 3.11
CA PHE A 73 2.86 -0.32 4.02
C PHE A 73 3.41 -1.72 4.30
N CYS A 74 4.55 -2.10 3.70
CA CYS A 74 5.16 -3.42 3.86
C CYS A 74 5.89 -3.53 5.20
N THR A 75 5.14 -3.73 6.27
CA THR A 75 5.67 -3.97 7.62
C THR A 75 5.19 -5.32 8.14
N LEU A 76 6.03 -6.02 8.94
CA LEU A 76 5.68 -7.33 9.49
C LEU A 76 4.40 -7.28 10.34
N GLY A 77 4.25 -6.23 11.17
CA GLY A 77 3.06 -6.06 11.99
C GLY A 77 1.79 -5.91 11.17
N PHE A 78 1.82 -5.12 10.07
CA PHE A 78 0.66 -4.95 9.21
C PHE A 78 0.29 -6.23 8.46
N LEU A 79 1.28 -6.93 7.87
CA LEU A 79 1.04 -8.22 7.21
C LEU A 79 0.44 -9.25 8.18
N SER A 80 0.98 -9.33 9.39
CA SER A 80 0.48 -10.23 10.44
C SER A 80 -0.92 -9.85 10.88
N GLY A 81 -1.19 -8.56 11.07
CA GLY A 81 -2.51 -8.06 11.46
C GLY A 81 -3.59 -8.38 10.42
N ILE A 82 -3.32 -8.14 9.12
CA ILE A 82 -4.26 -8.54 8.06
C ILE A 82 -4.57 -10.04 8.12
N MET A 83 -3.54 -10.89 8.29
CA MET A 83 -3.74 -12.33 8.40
C MET A 83 -4.52 -12.74 9.65
N GLN A 84 -4.33 -12.05 10.76
CA GLN A 84 -5.07 -12.29 12.02
C GLN A 84 -6.55 -11.93 11.86
N CYS A 85 -6.87 -10.87 11.14
CA CYS A 85 -8.24 -10.49 10.78
C CYS A 85 -8.88 -11.40 9.72
N GLY A 86 -8.18 -12.44 9.24
CA GLY A 86 -8.68 -13.33 8.19
C GLY A 86 -8.62 -12.74 6.78
N GLY A 87 -8.00 -11.59 6.62
CA GLY A 87 -7.79 -10.90 5.36
C GLY A 87 -6.65 -11.48 4.53
N ARG A 88 -6.59 -11.02 3.29
CA ARG A 88 -5.52 -11.29 2.34
C ARG A 88 -4.80 -9.99 2.01
N PHE A 89 -3.52 -10.11 1.66
CA PHE A 89 -2.76 -8.95 1.24
C PHE A 89 -2.04 -9.19 -0.08
N LEU A 90 -1.78 -8.09 -0.78
CA LEU A 90 -0.92 -7.99 -1.93
C LEU A 90 -0.14 -6.68 -1.81
N ILE A 91 1.09 -6.75 -1.36
CA ILE A 91 1.88 -5.57 -0.98
C ILE A 91 3.26 -5.64 -1.64
N ARG A 92 3.71 -4.52 -2.19
CA ARG A 92 5.07 -4.41 -2.73
C ARG A 92 6.08 -4.54 -1.58
N HIS A 93 7.04 -5.45 -1.73
CA HIS A 93 8.06 -5.70 -0.73
C HIS A 93 8.94 -4.46 -0.54
N HIS A 94 9.14 -4.06 0.70
CA HIS A 94 10.10 -3.03 1.09
C HIS A 94 11.46 -3.66 1.37
N ALA A 95 12.55 -3.10 0.82
CA ALA A 95 13.89 -3.68 0.91
C ALA A 95 14.35 -4.01 2.35
N ASN A 96 13.92 -3.18 3.32
CA ASN A 96 14.28 -3.37 4.73
C ASN A 96 13.38 -4.35 5.49
N MET A 97 12.32 -4.89 4.87
CA MET A 97 11.47 -5.87 5.54
C MET A 97 12.11 -7.26 5.43
N PRO A 98 12.48 -7.90 6.56
CA PRO A 98 13.15 -9.18 6.54
C PRO A 98 12.22 -10.32 6.16
N TYR A 99 12.75 -11.29 5.46
CA TYR A 99 12.11 -12.59 5.18
C TYR A 99 13.17 -13.68 5.04
N GLU A 100 12.75 -14.92 5.17
CA GLU A 100 13.57 -16.10 4.89
C GLU A 100 13.06 -16.80 3.64
N THR A 101 13.97 -17.25 2.78
CA THR A 101 13.59 -18.08 1.63
C THR A 101 13.15 -19.47 2.09
N ALA A 102 12.01 -19.95 1.58
CA ALA A 102 11.43 -21.23 1.97
C ALA A 102 11.29 -22.21 0.79
N GLY A 103 11.91 -21.91 -0.34
CA GLY A 103 11.88 -22.74 -1.54
C GLY A 103 12.67 -22.12 -2.69
N LYS A 104 12.86 -22.91 -3.75
CA LYS A 104 13.50 -22.41 -4.98
C LYS A 104 12.55 -21.47 -5.72
N ARG A 105 13.14 -20.46 -6.36
CA ARG A 105 12.42 -19.59 -7.30
C ARG A 105 12.01 -20.41 -8.53
N LYS A 106 10.75 -20.27 -8.94
CA LYS A 106 10.17 -20.94 -10.12
C LYS A 106 9.76 -19.88 -11.14
N SER A 107 10.23 -20.03 -12.36
CA SER A 107 9.74 -19.26 -13.50
C SER A 107 8.32 -19.71 -13.86
N LEU A 108 7.40 -18.77 -14.06
CA LEU A 108 5.98 -19.04 -14.31
C LEU A 108 5.46 -18.36 -15.60
N GLY A 109 6.39 -17.93 -16.46
CA GLY A 109 6.07 -17.32 -17.75
C GLY A 109 6.10 -15.81 -17.74
N ARG A 110 5.33 -15.19 -18.64
CA ARG A 110 5.34 -13.74 -18.89
C ARG A 110 3.93 -13.16 -18.72
N THR A 111 3.90 -11.89 -18.37
CA THR A 111 2.73 -11.02 -18.46
C THR A 111 2.98 -9.94 -19.52
N ALA A 112 2.03 -9.06 -19.72
CA ALA A 112 2.19 -7.91 -20.61
C ALA A 112 3.28 -6.92 -20.14
N THR A 113 3.79 -7.03 -18.90
CA THR A 113 4.75 -6.09 -18.31
C THR A 113 6.12 -6.70 -18.03
N GLY A 114 6.27 -8.01 -18.22
CA GLY A 114 7.56 -8.65 -17.98
C GLY A 114 7.47 -10.12 -17.61
N HIS A 115 8.62 -10.68 -17.21
CA HIS A 115 8.76 -12.07 -16.82
C HIS A 115 8.37 -12.27 -15.36
N VAL A 116 7.54 -13.28 -15.08
CA VAL A 116 7.01 -13.57 -13.75
C VAL A 116 7.64 -14.85 -13.18
N SER A 117 8.07 -14.76 -11.94
CA SER A 117 8.52 -15.90 -11.15
C SER A 117 7.96 -15.82 -9.73
N GLU A 118 7.97 -16.96 -9.05
CA GLU A 118 7.45 -17.09 -7.70
C GLU A 118 8.45 -17.83 -6.80
N GLN A 119 8.54 -17.39 -5.55
CA GLN A 119 9.30 -18.03 -4.51
C GLN A 119 8.48 -18.07 -3.22
N SER A 120 8.48 -19.22 -2.54
CA SER A 120 7.95 -19.29 -1.18
C SER A 120 8.93 -18.63 -0.22
N VAL A 121 8.41 -17.80 0.67
CA VAL A 121 9.19 -17.14 1.73
C VAL A 121 8.49 -17.29 3.08
N ARG A 122 9.23 -17.09 4.17
CA ARG A 122 8.71 -17.05 5.53
C ARG A 122 8.86 -15.63 6.06
N VAL A 123 7.82 -15.17 6.73
CA VAL A 123 7.82 -13.92 7.51
C VAL A 123 7.49 -14.27 8.95
N THR A 124 8.16 -13.63 9.90
CA THR A 124 7.97 -13.86 11.32
C THR A 124 7.23 -12.69 11.93
N ASP A 125 6.13 -12.97 12.57
CA ASP A 125 5.36 -11.98 13.32
C ASP A 125 6.22 -11.45 14.48
N PRO A 126 6.45 -10.13 14.56
CA PRO A 126 7.37 -9.57 15.55
C PRO A 126 6.85 -9.64 16.99
N GLU A 127 5.53 -9.73 17.19
CA GLU A 127 4.91 -9.74 18.51
C GLU A 127 4.78 -11.17 19.04
N THR A 128 4.36 -12.09 18.19
CA THR A 128 4.05 -13.47 18.60
C THR A 128 5.15 -14.46 18.28
N GLY A 129 6.16 -14.09 17.50
CA GLY A 129 7.19 -14.98 16.96
C GLY A 129 6.64 -16.00 15.95
N ARG A 130 5.38 -15.92 15.56
CA ARG A 130 4.73 -16.88 14.68
C ARG A 130 5.26 -16.78 13.27
N VAL A 131 5.78 -17.87 12.74
CA VAL A 131 6.27 -17.94 11.36
C VAL A 131 5.12 -18.23 10.41
N ARG A 132 5.01 -17.44 9.35
CA ARG A 132 4.01 -17.59 8.28
C ARG A 132 4.70 -17.79 6.94
N LYS A 133 4.24 -18.79 6.19
CA LYS A 133 4.66 -18.99 4.80
C LYS A 133 3.79 -18.16 3.89
N VAL A 134 4.41 -17.31 3.08
CA VAL A 134 3.77 -16.45 2.09
C VAL A 134 4.45 -16.59 0.74
N ARG A 135 3.87 -16.01 -0.29
CA ARG A 135 4.38 -16.05 -1.66
C ARG A 135 5.09 -14.73 -1.96
N MET A 136 6.27 -14.79 -2.53
CA MET A 136 6.96 -13.69 -3.16
C MET A 136 6.80 -13.83 -4.66
N ILE A 137 6.05 -12.95 -5.29
CA ILE A 137 5.94 -12.86 -6.74
C ILE A 137 6.96 -11.82 -7.21
N ILE A 138 7.78 -12.20 -8.17
CA ILE A 138 8.84 -11.37 -8.72
C ILE A 138 8.51 -11.12 -10.18
N VAL A 139 8.36 -9.86 -10.55
CA VAL A 139 8.14 -9.42 -11.93
C VAL A 139 9.40 -8.71 -12.39
N GLU A 140 10.10 -9.27 -13.35
CA GLU A 140 11.20 -8.60 -14.06
C GLU A 140 10.57 -7.83 -15.21
N LEU A 141 10.59 -6.50 -15.09
CA LEU A 141 9.91 -5.61 -16.03
C LEU A 141 10.68 -5.51 -17.34
N ASP A 142 9.97 -5.46 -18.45
CA ASP A 142 10.55 -5.22 -19.77
C ASP A 142 11.04 -3.78 -19.91
N ASP A 143 10.29 -2.84 -19.33
CA ASP A 143 10.64 -1.43 -19.25
C ASP A 143 10.74 -1.00 -17.78
N ALA A 144 11.73 -0.18 -17.45
CA ALA A 144 11.86 0.36 -16.10
C ALA A 144 10.67 1.26 -15.75
N THR A 145 10.32 1.28 -14.46
CA THR A 145 9.31 2.24 -13.96
C THR A 145 9.85 3.68 -13.97
N ARG A 146 8.99 4.66 -13.68
CA ARG A 146 9.41 6.07 -13.50
C ARG A 146 10.48 6.23 -12.42
N ASP A 147 10.50 5.35 -11.42
CA ASP A 147 11.49 5.32 -10.33
C ASP A 147 12.72 4.47 -10.70
N GLU A 148 12.92 4.16 -12.00
CA GLU A 148 14.02 3.33 -12.51
C GLU A 148 14.04 1.88 -11.98
N ASP A 149 12.96 1.41 -11.37
CA ASP A 149 12.85 0.02 -10.94
C ASP A 149 12.73 -0.91 -12.17
N THR A 150 13.65 -1.85 -12.30
CA THR A 150 13.64 -2.89 -13.34
C THR A 150 12.88 -4.14 -12.90
N GLY A 151 12.35 -4.17 -11.69
CA GLY A 151 11.60 -5.30 -11.18
C GLY A 151 10.76 -4.96 -9.95
N LEU A 152 9.68 -5.72 -9.81
CA LEU A 152 8.77 -5.63 -8.67
C LEU A 152 8.84 -6.91 -7.86
N ARG A 153 8.89 -6.78 -6.55
CA ARG A 153 8.73 -7.90 -5.61
C ARG A 153 7.44 -7.68 -4.84
N LEU A 154 6.52 -8.61 -4.96
CA LEU A 154 5.20 -8.55 -4.38
C LEU A 154 5.03 -9.68 -3.36
N LEU A 155 4.67 -9.33 -2.13
CA LEU A 155 4.32 -10.28 -1.10
C LEU A 155 2.81 -10.50 -1.07
N THR A 156 2.40 -11.76 -0.93
CA THR A 156 0.99 -12.10 -0.80
C THR A 156 0.76 -13.40 -0.02
N ASN A 157 -0.33 -13.44 0.75
CA ASN A 157 -0.84 -14.67 1.36
C ASN A 157 -2.02 -15.28 0.56
N LEU A 158 -2.35 -14.73 -0.63
CA LEU A 158 -3.30 -15.34 -1.55
C LEU A 158 -2.84 -16.73 -1.97
N PRO A 159 -3.66 -17.78 -1.82
CA PRO A 159 -3.31 -19.12 -2.30
C PRO A 159 -3.12 -19.14 -3.83
N ALA A 160 -2.20 -19.95 -4.31
CA ALA A 160 -1.96 -20.06 -5.76
C ALA A 160 -3.17 -20.61 -6.55
N ARG A 161 -4.04 -21.38 -5.89
CA ARG A 161 -5.30 -21.86 -6.47
C ARG A 161 -6.32 -20.74 -6.70
N ASP A 162 -6.27 -19.67 -5.88
CA ASP A 162 -7.21 -18.55 -5.96
C ASP A 162 -6.68 -17.45 -6.91
N ALA A 163 -5.35 -17.27 -6.95
CA ALA A 163 -4.71 -16.33 -7.86
C ALA A 163 -3.33 -16.84 -8.29
N SER A 164 -3.13 -17.09 -9.60
CA SER A 164 -1.83 -17.40 -10.17
C SER A 164 -0.85 -16.23 -9.98
N ALA A 165 0.45 -16.46 -10.14
CA ALA A 165 1.45 -15.39 -10.04
C ALA A 165 1.24 -14.27 -11.07
N ALA A 166 0.84 -14.61 -12.28
CA ALA A 166 0.47 -13.64 -13.31
C ALA A 166 -0.74 -12.79 -12.86
N ARG A 167 -1.78 -13.44 -12.33
CA ARG A 167 -2.97 -12.74 -11.82
C ARG A 167 -2.62 -11.81 -10.65
N VAL A 168 -1.73 -12.21 -9.75
CA VAL A 168 -1.24 -11.37 -8.64
C VAL A 168 -0.52 -10.13 -9.20
N ALA A 169 0.33 -10.29 -10.20
CA ALA A 169 1.02 -9.18 -10.85
C ALA A 169 0.02 -8.20 -11.51
N GLU A 170 -1.00 -8.72 -12.18
CA GLU A 170 -2.08 -7.91 -12.77
C GLU A 170 -2.90 -7.16 -11.69
N LEU A 171 -3.31 -7.86 -10.63
CA LEU A 171 -4.06 -7.26 -9.52
C LEU A 171 -3.27 -6.10 -8.89
N TYR A 172 -1.96 -6.23 -8.75
CA TYR A 172 -1.15 -5.16 -8.18
C TYR A 172 -1.20 -3.87 -9.03
N ARG A 173 -1.42 -3.95 -10.33
CA ARG A 173 -1.57 -2.78 -11.21
C ARG A 173 -2.79 -1.94 -10.83
N HIS A 174 -3.83 -2.52 -10.24
CA HIS A 174 -5.01 -1.78 -9.75
C HIS A 174 -4.65 -0.77 -8.65
N ARG A 175 -3.50 -0.91 -8.00
CA ARG A 175 -3.02 0.09 -7.03
C ARG A 175 -2.91 1.49 -7.66
N TRP A 176 -2.49 1.57 -8.92
CA TRP A 176 -2.37 2.87 -9.61
C TRP A 176 -3.72 3.53 -9.90
N THR A 177 -4.82 2.82 -9.80
CA THR A 177 -6.16 3.40 -9.98
C THR A 177 -6.42 4.48 -8.93
N ILE A 178 -5.89 4.35 -7.70
CA ILE A 178 -6.06 5.38 -6.67
C ILE A 178 -5.27 6.66 -7.03
N GLU A 179 -4.06 6.52 -7.55
CA GLU A 179 -3.25 7.66 -7.98
C GLU A 179 -3.93 8.41 -9.14
N THR A 180 -4.39 7.67 -10.15
CA THR A 180 -5.14 8.24 -11.28
C THR A 180 -6.42 8.92 -10.80
N MET A 181 -7.14 8.32 -9.87
CA MET A 181 -8.37 8.93 -9.33
C MET A 181 -8.08 10.24 -8.59
N PHE A 182 -7.01 10.32 -7.80
CA PHE A 182 -6.63 11.59 -7.16
C PHE A 182 -6.20 12.62 -8.20
N GLN A 183 -5.47 12.21 -9.23
CA GLN A 183 -5.10 13.08 -10.33
C GLN A 183 -6.34 13.61 -11.07
N ASP A 184 -7.32 12.76 -11.35
CA ASP A 184 -8.58 13.16 -11.96
C ASP A 184 -9.35 14.18 -11.08
N LEU A 185 -9.36 13.98 -9.76
CA LEU A 185 -9.99 14.92 -8.83
C LEU A 185 -9.30 16.30 -8.84
N THR A 186 -7.98 16.32 -8.87
CA THR A 186 -7.22 17.58 -8.83
C THR A 186 -7.18 18.29 -10.18
N GLU A 187 -6.91 17.57 -11.27
CA GLU A 187 -6.68 18.14 -12.59
C GLU A 187 -7.99 18.42 -13.35
N HIS A 188 -8.95 17.47 -13.31
CA HIS A 188 -10.16 17.56 -14.12
C HIS A 188 -11.35 18.17 -13.39
N LEU A 189 -11.50 17.86 -12.10
CA LEU A 189 -12.63 18.39 -11.31
C LEU A 189 -12.27 19.65 -10.53
N THR A 190 -10.99 20.11 -10.60
CA THR A 190 -10.51 21.28 -9.85
C THR A 190 -10.93 21.27 -8.37
N CYS A 191 -11.00 20.06 -7.81
CA CYS A 191 -11.38 19.82 -6.41
C CYS A 191 -10.26 20.13 -5.41
N GLU A 192 -9.15 20.76 -5.86
CA GLU A 192 -8.22 21.37 -4.92
C GLU A 192 -8.96 22.45 -4.16
N ILE A 193 -9.07 22.30 -2.86
CA ILE A 193 -9.37 23.41 -1.99
C ILE A 193 -8.21 24.38 -2.18
N LYS A 194 -8.39 25.38 -3.04
CA LYS A 194 -7.42 26.47 -3.14
C LYS A 194 -7.26 27.00 -1.73
N THR A 195 -6.08 26.79 -1.15
CA THR A 195 -5.73 27.49 0.07
C THR A 195 -6.13 28.94 -0.16
N LEU A 196 -6.96 29.47 0.72
CA LEU A 196 -7.21 30.89 0.76
C LEU A 196 -5.83 31.54 0.73
N ALA A 197 -5.48 32.10 -0.44
CA ALA A 197 -4.26 32.87 -0.54
C ALA A 197 -4.39 33.94 0.53
N TYR A 198 -3.43 34.01 1.41
CA TYR A 198 -3.37 35.11 2.38
C TYR A 198 -3.50 36.43 1.63
N PRO A 199 -4.32 37.36 2.11
CA PRO A 199 -4.35 38.69 1.56
C PRO A 199 -2.99 39.36 1.69
#